data_18f3b66675dd3c5763915c4b78fef06f
#
_entry.id   18f3b66675dd3c5763915c4b78fef06f
#
_cell.length_a   1.000
_cell.length_b   1.000
_cell.length_c   1.000
_cell.angle_alpha   90.00
_cell.angle_beta   90.00
_cell.angle_gamma   90.00
#
_symmetry.space_group_name_H-M   'P 1'
#
loop_
_entity.id
_entity.type
_entity.pdbx_description
1 polymer ?
#
loop_
_entity_poly.entity_id
_entity_poly.type
_entity_poly.pdbx_seq_one_letter_code
_entity_poly.pdbx_strand_id
1 'polypeptide(L)' 'MITVNGKACPCPDGLSLSAFLDQAGYEHSRVAVELNGEIVPKAGYDTRELRDGDRMEIVCFVGGG' A
#
# COMPACT_ATOMS: atom_id res chain seq x y z
N MET A 1 7.80 -9.19 7.17
CA MET A 1 8.38 -8.22 6.23
C MET A 1 7.62 -8.16 4.94
N ILE A 2 7.38 -6.98 4.45
CA ILE A 2 6.89 -6.77 3.10
C ILE A 2 7.94 -5.96 2.34
N THR A 3 7.78 -5.86 1.02
CA THR A 3 8.65 -5.02 0.20
C THR A 3 7.81 -3.88 -0.35
N VAL A 4 8.26 -2.66 -0.15
CA VAL A 4 7.57 -1.47 -0.63
C VAL A 4 8.51 -0.68 -1.53
N ASN A 5 8.15 -0.55 -2.79
CA ASN A 5 8.98 0.13 -3.79
C ASN A 5 10.42 -0.37 -3.76
N GLY A 6 10.58 -1.68 -3.65
CA GLY A 6 11.88 -2.33 -3.66
C GLY A 6 12.62 -2.36 -2.35
N LYS A 7 12.03 -1.84 -1.27
CA LYS A 7 12.70 -1.80 0.04
C LYS A 7 11.95 -2.65 1.04
N ALA A 8 12.70 -3.40 1.84
CA ALA A 8 12.11 -4.21 2.90
C ALA A 8 11.51 -3.30 3.97
N CYS A 9 10.35 -3.65 4.44
CA CYS A 9 9.61 -2.85 5.40
C CYS A 9 8.93 -3.77 6.41
N PRO A 10 9.15 -3.57 7.72
CA PRO A 10 8.44 -4.34 8.72
C PRO A 10 6.94 -4.04 8.66
N CYS A 11 6.14 -5.07 8.74
CA CYS A 11 4.70 -4.88 8.68
C CYS A 11 4.04 -6.06 9.41
N PRO A 12 3.18 -5.81 10.39
CA PRO A 12 2.47 -6.90 11.05
C PRO A 12 1.51 -7.57 10.08
N ASP A 13 1.39 -8.88 10.18
CA ASP A 13 0.42 -9.62 9.39
C ASP A 13 -0.98 -9.16 9.75
N GLY A 14 -1.82 -9.01 8.72
CA GLY A 14 -3.20 -8.64 8.93
C GLY A 14 -3.46 -7.14 9.01
N LEU A 15 -2.41 -6.33 8.91
CA LEU A 15 -2.62 -4.89 8.84
C LEU A 15 -3.30 -4.56 7.52
N SER A 16 -4.34 -3.74 7.55
CA SER A 16 -5.00 -3.37 6.31
C SER A 16 -4.11 -2.44 5.48
N LEU A 17 -4.29 -2.47 4.16
CA LEU A 17 -3.57 -1.56 3.28
C LEU A 17 -3.84 -0.12 3.66
N SER A 18 -5.10 0.20 3.98
CA SER A 18 -5.50 1.53 4.43
C SER A 18 -4.69 1.96 5.65
N ALA A 19 -4.59 1.10 6.66
CA ALA A 19 -3.85 1.42 7.88
C ALA A 19 -2.37 1.59 7.59
N PHE A 20 -1.81 0.76 6.71
CA PHE A 20 -0.41 0.90 6.33
C PHE A 20 -0.15 2.27 5.68
N LEU A 21 -1.01 2.66 4.75
CA LEU A 21 -0.85 3.95 4.06
C LEU A 21 -0.94 5.11 5.05
N ASP A 22 -1.86 5.03 6.01
CA ASP A 22 -1.98 6.06 7.04
C ASP A 22 -0.71 6.15 7.89
N GLN A 23 -0.21 5.02 8.33
CA GLN A 23 0.99 5.00 9.17
C GLN A 23 2.22 5.50 8.42
N ALA A 24 2.29 5.24 7.13
CA ALA A 24 3.41 5.66 6.30
C ALA A 24 3.28 7.10 5.82
N GLY A 25 2.16 7.75 6.10
CA GLY A 25 1.97 9.15 5.74
C GLY A 25 1.47 9.38 4.33
N TYR A 26 0.95 8.36 3.67
CA TYR A 26 0.40 8.51 2.34
C TYR A 26 -1.04 8.97 2.39
N GLU A 27 -1.43 9.81 1.43
CA GLU A 27 -2.80 10.22 1.27
C GLU A 27 -3.48 9.30 0.27
N HIS A 28 -4.54 8.62 0.69
CA HIS A 28 -5.17 7.57 -0.13
C HIS A 28 -5.62 8.07 -1.49
N SER A 29 -6.13 9.29 -1.54
CA SER A 29 -6.64 9.85 -2.79
C SER A 29 -5.54 10.21 -3.79
N ARG A 30 -4.29 10.20 -3.36
CA ARG A 30 -3.17 10.65 -4.19
C ARG A 30 -2.20 9.55 -4.53
N VAL A 31 -2.57 8.30 -4.29
CA VAL A 31 -1.69 7.18 -4.59
C VAL A 31 -2.41 6.14 -5.41
N ALA A 32 -1.61 5.39 -6.17
CA ALA A 32 -2.04 4.16 -6.79
C ALA A 32 -1.20 3.05 -6.20
N VAL A 33 -1.81 1.94 -5.84
CA VAL A 33 -1.13 0.83 -5.19
C VAL A 33 -1.24 -0.42 -6.05
N GLU A 34 -0.10 -1.05 -6.29
CA GLU A 34 -0.03 -2.34 -6.91
C GLU A 34 0.48 -3.32 -5.87
N LEU A 35 -0.22 -4.42 -5.68
CA LEU A 35 0.15 -5.40 -4.68
C LEU A 35 0.30 -6.75 -5.35
N ASN A 36 1.51 -7.30 -5.26
CA ASN A 36 1.84 -8.59 -5.91
C ASN A 36 1.49 -8.61 -7.39
N GLY A 37 1.73 -7.49 -8.07
CA GLY A 37 1.51 -7.39 -9.50
C GLY A 37 0.09 -7.00 -9.92
N GLU A 38 -0.78 -6.72 -8.97
CA GLU A 38 -2.16 -6.37 -9.26
C GLU A 38 -2.53 -5.01 -8.66
N ILE A 39 -3.24 -4.20 -9.45
CA ILE A 39 -3.72 -2.92 -8.97
C ILE A 39 -4.82 -3.17 -7.93
N VAL A 40 -4.71 -2.49 -6.80
CA VAL A 40 -5.75 -2.56 -5.76
C VAL A 40 -6.63 -1.34 -5.93
N PRO A 41 -7.93 -1.52 -6.20
CA PRO A 41 -8.83 -0.37 -6.28
C PRO A 41 -8.97 0.30 -4.92
N LYS A 42 -9.22 1.60 -4.93
CA LYS A 42 -9.33 2.36 -3.68
C LYS A 42 -10.38 1.81 -2.74
N ALA A 43 -11.47 1.31 -3.30
CA ALA A 43 -12.53 0.70 -2.50
C ALA A 43 -12.07 -0.54 -1.74
N GLY A 44 -10.95 -1.14 -2.14
CA GLY A 44 -10.40 -2.32 -1.47
C GLY A 44 -9.35 -2.00 -0.41
N TYR A 45 -8.96 -0.73 -0.24
CA TYR A 45 -7.88 -0.40 0.68
C TYR A 45 -8.19 -0.76 2.13
N ASP A 46 -9.44 -0.63 2.55
CA ASP A 46 -9.82 -0.93 3.92
C ASP A 46 -9.92 -2.42 4.22
N THR A 47 -10.15 -3.22 3.19
CA THR A 47 -10.39 -4.65 3.38
C THR A 47 -9.21 -5.51 3.00
N ARG A 48 -8.28 -5.01 2.20
CA ARG A 48 -7.11 -5.78 1.81
C ARG A 48 -6.11 -5.83 2.94
N GLU A 49 -5.81 -7.02 3.42
CA GLU A 49 -4.82 -7.21 4.48
C GLU A 49 -3.46 -7.52 3.89
N LEU A 50 -2.43 -6.95 4.49
CA LEU A 50 -1.05 -7.22 4.10
C LEU A 50 -0.54 -8.43 4.86
N ARG A 51 0.31 -9.21 4.19
CA ARG A 51 0.87 -10.43 4.75
C ARG A 51 2.37 -10.46 4.52
N ASP A 52 3.05 -11.23 5.34
CA ASP A 52 4.49 -11.43 5.20
C ASP A 52 4.81 -11.88 3.77
N GLY A 53 5.81 -11.25 3.19
CA GLY A 53 6.22 -11.58 1.83
C GLY A 53 5.52 -10.79 0.73
N ASP A 54 4.53 -9.99 1.07
CA ASP A 54 3.85 -9.17 0.06
C ASP A 54 4.81 -8.16 -0.55
N ARG A 55 4.60 -7.88 -1.83
CA ARG A 55 5.38 -6.90 -2.57
C ARG A 55 4.44 -5.82 -3.07
N MET A 56 4.74 -4.59 -2.71
CA MET A 56 3.87 -3.46 -3.00
C MET A 56 4.63 -2.37 -3.72
N GLU A 57 3.96 -1.76 -4.68
CA GLU A 57 4.46 -0.55 -5.33
C GLU A 57 3.45 0.57 -5.12
N ILE A 58 3.93 1.70 -4.67
CA ILE A 58 3.08 2.86 -4.42
C ILE A 58 3.56 3.99 -5.31
N VAL A 59 2.67 4.50 -6.13
CA VAL A 59 2.93 5.65 -6.99
C VAL A 59 2.11 6.81 -6.45
N CYS A 60 2.78 7.94 -6.20
CA CYS A 60 2.12 9.14 -5.74
C CYS A 60 1.86 10.08 -6.91
N PHE A 61 0.65 10.61 -6.98
CA PHE A 61 0.30 11.60 -7.98
C PHE A 61 0.57 12.97 -7.42
N VAL A 62 1.25 13.79 -8.18
CA VAL A 62 1.62 15.14 -7.78
C VAL A 62 0.76 16.14 -8.52
N GLY A 63 0.59 17.28 -7.93
CA GLY A 63 -0.01 18.35 -8.64
C GLY A 63 -1.49 18.19 -8.66
N GLY A 64 -2.15 18.38 -7.98
CA GLY A 64 -3.49 18.25 -7.95
C GLY A 64 -4.18 18.60 -9.15
N GLY A 65 -4.41 17.82 -9.66
CA GLY A 65 -5.29 18.01 -10.77
C GLY A 65 -6.45 18.71 -10.31
#